data_96be41321c037c6ae91ebba3e0e1d0e4
#
_entry.id   96be41321c037c6ae91ebba3e0e1d0e4
#
_cell.length_a   1.000
_cell.length_b   1.000
_cell.length_c   1.000
_cell.angle_alpha   90.00
_cell.angle_beta   90.00
_cell.angle_gamma   90.00
#
_symmetry.space_group_name_H-M   'P 1'
#
loop_
_entity.id
_entity.type
_entity.pdbx_description
1 polymer ?
#
loop_
_entity_poly.entity_id
_entity_poly.type
_entity_poly.pdbx_seq_one_letter_code
_entity_poly.pdbx_strand_id
1 'polypeptide(L)'
;MLYPANPMEAKDLEAILPHLKDRIVASITPQEVRNLGPILYPKGATDSWQRHVVTPIRAVINNAHDLGKCPPIRVKAYTKADRLKQDRERGKQSRVEKTPGSWEWVLAFRSKANPYLRAMAYFMFVTGARISQATALIPDDFDLQNARVWMPEAKGTEAQWVDLPMDLVIELANLHPRRPRKGPHGKTRVKQAKMFGYASKNGCYKSWKTACKNAGIEEIMPHAAGRHGFATELLVRRKLDARTVAKAGRWADLTLMQKTYTHAEDTKKKVQSALRTGFVQASTSTSNKRRKTQ
;
A
#
# COMPACT_ATOMS: atom_id res chain seq x y z
N MET A 1 20.64 -13.68 22.89
CA MET A 1 19.28 -13.30 22.50
C MET A 1 19.37 -12.35 21.32
N LEU A 2 18.91 -12.77 20.14
CA LEU A 2 18.77 -11.86 19.01
C LEU A 2 17.52 -11.01 19.28
N TYR A 3 17.72 -9.76 19.66
CA TYR A 3 16.64 -8.80 19.76
C TYR A 3 16.04 -8.58 18.36
N PRO A 4 14.72 -8.58 18.20
CA PRO A 4 14.10 -8.29 16.93
C PRO A 4 14.52 -6.90 16.47
N ALA A 5 14.99 -6.79 15.23
CA ALA A 5 15.41 -5.52 14.62
C ALA A 5 14.26 -4.52 14.45
N ASN A 6 13.02 -4.99 14.61
CA ASN A 6 11.80 -4.20 14.42
C ASN A 6 11.07 -4.03 15.76
N PRO A 7 10.85 -2.77 16.24
CA PRO A 7 10.12 -2.50 17.47
C PRO A 7 8.71 -3.09 17.55
N MET A 8 8.03 -3.29 16.41
CA MET A 8 6.72 -3.93 16.36
C MET A 8 6.79 -5.43 16.68
N GLU A 9 7.83 -6.11 16.20
CA GLU A 9 8.07 -7.52 16.48
C GLU A 9 8.43 -7.74 17.95
N ALA A 10 9.19 -6.82 18.56
CA ALA A 10 9.46 -6.84 20.00
C ALA A 10 8.17 -6.76 20.81
N LYS A 11 7.27 -5.84 20.46
CA LYS A 11 5.97 -5.67 21.12
C LYS A 11 5.07 -6.91 20.97
N ASP A 12 5.07 -7.54 19.80
CA ASP A 12 4.30 -8.76 19.56
C ASP A 12 4.84 -9.92 20.42
N LEU A 13 6.18 -10.05 20.52
CA LEU A 13 6.81 -11.06 21.37
C LEU A 13 6.57 -10.81 22.86
N GLU A 14 6.59 -9.56 23.32
CA GLU A 14 6.24 -9.20 24.72
C GLU A 14 4.82 -9.65 25.07
N ALA A 15 3.86 -9.55 24.17
CA ALA A 15 2.51 -10.02 24.37
C ALA A 15 2.39 -11.56 24.38
N ILE A 16 3.24 -12.25 23.61
CA ILE A 16 3.24 -13.73 23.46
C ILE A 16 3.95 -14.41 24.62
N LEU A 17 5.08 -13.83 25.09
CA LEU A 17 5.96 -14.45 26.10
C LEU A 17 5.23 -14.95 27.35
N PRO A 18 4.28 -14.22 27.98
CA PRO A 18 3.58 -14.70 29.18
C PRO A 18 2.86 -16.04 28.98
N HIS A 19 2.49 -16.38 27.75
CA HIS A 19 1.77 -17.62 27.42
C HIS A 19 2.70 -18.81 27.09
N LEU A 20 3.95 -18.55 26.75
CA LEU A 20 4.87 -19.58 26.24
C LEU A 20 6.22 -19.66 26.98
N LYS A 21 6.57 -18.70 27.85
CA LYS A 21 7.90 -18.56 28.47
C LYS A 21 8.36 -19.80 29.26
N ASP A 22 7.43 -20.49 29.88
CA ASP A 22 7.72 -21.64 30.75
C ASP A 22 7.51 -23.00 30.03
N ARG A 23 7.28 -22.96 28.69
CA ARG A 23 7.04 -24.12 27.86
C ARG A 23 8.32 -24.63 27.20
N ILE A 24 8.45 -25.94 27.14
CA ILE A 24 9.49 -26.56 26.28
C ILE A 24 9.13 -26.28 24.83
N VAL A 25 10.03 -25.65 24.08
CA VAL A 25 9.77 -25.22 22.70
C VAL A 25 9.31 -26.37 21.81
N ALA A 26 9.90 -27.56 21.96
CA ALA A 26 9.52 -28.75 21.20
C ALA A 26 8.09 -29.27 21.49
N SER A 27 7.47 -28.87 22.61
CA SER A 27 6.10 -29.24 22.95
C SER A 27 5.04 -28.30 22.44
N ILE A 28 5.43 -27.17 21.85
CA ILE A 28 4.49 -26.18 21.31
C ILE A 28 3.92 -26.70 19.98
N THR A 29 2.60 -26.88 19.94
CA THR A 29 1.93 -27.38 18.74
C THR A 29 1.45 -26.27 17.81
N PRO A 30 1.33 -26.54 16.50
CA PRO A 30 0.74 -25.59 15.56
C PRO A 30 -0.67 -25.11 15.93
N GLN A 31 -1.47 -25.96 16.56
CA GLN A 31 -2.82 -25.63 17.02
C GLN A 31 -2.81 -24.63 18.18
N GLU A 32 -1.92 -24.83 19.16
CA GLU A 32 -1.75 -23.89 20.27
C GLU A 32 -1.34 -22.50 19.76
N VAL A 33 -0.41 -22.44 18.82
CA VAL A 33 0.01 -21.17 18.19
C VAL A 33 -1.18 -20.45 17.54
N ARG A 34 -2.06 -21.19 16.85
CA ARG A 34 -3.27 -20.60 16.23
C ARG A 34 -4.28 -20.13 17.28
N ASN A 35 -4.45 -20.90 18.37
CA ASN A 35 -5.39 -20.59 19.45
C ASN A 35 -4.99 -19.34 20.24
N LEU A 36 -3.72 -18.98 20.29
CA LEU A 36 -3.28 -17.73 20.91
C LEU A 36 -3.77 -16.46 20.17
N GLY A 37 -4.09 -16.56 18.88
CA GLY A 37 -4.56 -15.42 18.09
C GLY A 37 -5.79 -14.74 18.69
N PRO A 38 -6.93 -15.44 18.86
CA PRO A 38 -8.12 -14.87 19.49
C PRO A 38 -7.94 -14.50 20.96
N ILE A 39 -7.05 -15.18 21.70
CA ILE A 39 -6.75 -14.86 23.09
C ILE A 39 -6.06 -13.51 23.21
N LEU A 40 -4.98 -13.31 22.46
CA LEU A 40 -4.16 -12.09 22.51
C LEU A 40 -4.83 -10.89 21.81
N TYR A 41 -5.53 -11.16 20.72
CA TYR A 41 -6.17 -10.12 19.91
C TYR A 41 -7.65 -10.44 19.62
N PRO A 42 -8.53 -10.44 20.65
CA PRO A 42 -9.94 -10.85 20.50
C PRO A 42 -10.71 -9.93 19.52
N LYS A 43 -10.31 -8.66 19.42
CA LYS A 43 -10.91 -7.71 18.49
C LYS A 43 -10.22 -7.69 17.11
N GLY A 44 -9.14 -8.46 16.94
CA GLY A 44 -8.37 -8.51 15.69
C GLY A 44 -9.07 -9.32 14.60
N ALA A 45 -8.85 -8.96 13.33
CA ALA A 45 -9.18 -9.84 12.22
C ALA A 45 -8.15 -10.98 12.12
N THR A 46 -8.52 -12.07 11.43
CA THR A 46 -7.66 -13.26 11.26
C THR A 46 -6.29 -12.91 10.66
N ASP A 47 -6.21 -11.89 9.78
CA ASP A 47 -4.93 -11.39 9.27
C ASP A 47 -4.05 -10.76 10.36
N SER A 48 -4.64 -10.14 11.38
CA SER A 48 -3.88 -9.64 12.55
C SER A 48 -3.30 -10.79 13.36
N TRP A 49 -4.05 -11.86 13.58
CA TRP A 49 -3.56 -13.06 14.26
C TRP A 49 -2.39 -13.70 13.50
N GLN A 50 -2.52 -13.82 12.18
CA GLN A 50 -1.43 -14.34 11.35
C GLN A 50 -0.17 -13.48 11.49
N ARG A 51 -0.33 -12.17 11.48
CA ARG A 51 0.81 -11.22 11.51
C ARG A 51 1.44 -11.10 12.89
N HIS A 52 0.64 -10.94 13.93
CA HIS A 52 1.11 -10.57 15.27
C HIS A 52 1.30 -11.75 16.22
N VAL A 53 0.82 -12.95 15.85
CA VAL A 53 0.95 -14.15 16.69
C VAL A 53 1.65 -15.27 15.93
N VAL A 54 1.04 -15.76 14.85
CA VAL A 54 1.56 -16.95 14.15
C VAL A 54 2.94 -16.70 13.54
N THR A 55 3.10 -15.56 12.85
CA THR A 55 4.36 -15.25 12.17
C THR A 55 5.53 -15.04 13.14
N PRO A 56 5.41 -14.25 14.24
CA PRO A 56 6.49 -14.10 15.21
C PRO A 56 6.87 -15.42 15.90
N ILE A 57 5.90 -16.20 16.40
CA ILE A 57 6.19 -17.47 17.06
C ILE A 57 6.92 -18.42 16.11
N ARG A 58 6.41 -18.57 14.88
CA ARG A 58 7.04 -19.43 13.87
C ARG A 58 8.45 -18.97 13.54
N ALA A 59 8.69 -17.66 13.45
CA ALA A 59 10.00 -17.12 13.17
C ALA A 59 11.01 -17.45 14.29
N VAL A 60 10.61 -17.28 15.55
CA VAL A 60 11.46 -17.59 16.72
C VAL A 60 11.79 -19.08 16.79
N ILE A 61 10.79 -19.97 16.67
CA ILE A 61 10.98 -21.42 16.76
C ILE A 61 11.84 -21.92 15.60
N ASN A 62 11.59 -21.48 14.37
CA ASN A 62 12.37 -21.92 13.21
C ASN A 62 13.81 -21.36 13.23
N ASN A 63 14.02 -20.16 13.75
CA ASN A 63 15.38 -19.66 13.99
C ASN A 63 16.12 -20.51 15.06
N ALA A 64 15.42 -20.94 16.11
CA ALA A 64 15.99 -21.85 17.10
C ALA A 64 16.29 -23.25 16.49
N HIS A 65 15.46 -23.72 15.56
CA HIS A 65 15.73 -24.92 14.78
C HIS A 65 16.98 -24.76 13.91
N ASP A 66 17.12 -23.67 13.19
CA ASP A 66 18.30 -23.38 12.35
C ASP A 66 19.60 -23.33 13.17
N LEU A 67 19.49 -23.02 14.47
CA LEU A 67 20.57 -23.10 15.45
C LEU A 67 20.72 -24.48 16.12
N GLY A 68 20.03 -25.51 15.67
CA GLY A 68 20.07 -26.86 16.20
C GLY A 68 19.46 -27.05 17.61
N LYS A 69 18.61 -26.12 18.09
CA LYS A 69 18.11 -26.12 19.46
C LYS A 69 16.79 -26.87 19.63
N CYS A 70 15.97 -27.02 18.58
CA CYS A 70 14.65 -27.68 18.64
C CYS A 70 14.19 -28.12 17.25
N PRO A 71 13.17 -29.00 17.14
CA PRO A 71 12.50 -29.32 15.88
C PRO A 71 11.80 -28.08 15.28
N PRO A 72 11.66 -28.02 13.92
CA PRO A 72 10.97 -26.92 13.28
C PRO A 72 9.45 -26.98 13.54
N ILE A 73 8.80 -25.81 13.50
CA ILE A 73 7.33 -25.74 13.57
C ILE A 73 6.73 -25.33 12.22
N ARG A 74 5.77 -26.11 11.75
CA ARG A 74 5.00 -25.79 10.53
C ARG A 74 3.56 -25.39 10.87
N VAL A 75 3.35 -24.11 11.07
CA VAL A 75 2.00 -23.56 11.26
C VAL A 75 1.46 -23.11 9.90
N LYS A 76 0.42 -23.78 9.40
CA LYS A 76 -0.26 -23.40 8.15
C LYS A 76 -0.88 -22.01 8.29
N ALA A 77 -0.70 -21.16 7.28
CA ALA A 77 -1.43 -19.88 7.20
C ALA A 77 -2.94 -20.12 7.14
N TYR A 78 -3.71 -19.16 7.61
CA TYR A 78 -5.16 -19.19 7.42
C TYR A 78 -5.50 -19.10 5.93
N THR A 79 -6.30 -20.03 5.44
CA THR A 79 -6.80 -19.99 4.05
C THR A 79 -7.78 -18.82 3.86
N LYS A 80 -8.09 -18.46 2.62
CA LYS A 80 -9.10 -17.44 2.34
C LYS A 80 -10.47 -17.84 2.92
N ALA A 81 -10.83 -19.12 2.85
CA ALA A 81 -12.07 -19.66 3.41
C ALA A 81 -12.09 -19.55 4.94
N ASP A 82 -10.99 -19.96 5.62
CA ASP A 82 -10.87 -19.84 7.07
C ASP A 82 -11.05 -18.39 7.54
N ARG A 83 -10.40 -17.45 6.85
CA ARG A 83 -10.49 -16.02 7.17
C ARG A 83 -11.90 -15.50 7.03
N LEU A 84 -12.54 -15.76 5.88
CA LEU A 84 -13.91 -15.32 5.63
C LEU A 84 -14.88 -15.87 6.68
N LYS A 85 -14.78 -17.17 7.00
CA LYS A 85 -15.62 -17.81 8.01
C LYS A 85 -15.41 -17.18 9.38
N GLN A 86 -14.19 -17.18 9.90
CA GLN A 86 -13.87 -16.70 11.24
C GLN A 86 -14.09 -15.18 11.40
N ASP A 87 -13.80 -14.39 10.39
CA ASP A 87 -14.02 -12.94 10.44
C ASP A 87 -15.52 -12.63 10.39
N ARG A 88 -16.29 -13.33 9.56
CA ARG A 88 -17.76 -13.19 9.47
C ARG A 88 -18.45 -13.54 10.78
N GLU A 89 -18.10 -14.68 11.39
CA GLU A 89 -18.66 -15.14 12.67
C GLU A 89 -18.44 -14.13 13.80
N ARG A 90 -17.40 -13.32 13.72
CA ARG A 90 -17.05 -12.28 14.70
C ARG A 90 -17.44 -10.86 14.26
N GLY A 91 -18.20 -10.70 13.20
CA GLY A 91 -18.58 -9.40 12.66
C GLY A 91 -17.38 -8.55 12.20
N LYS A 92 -16.27 -9.19 11.80
CA LYS A 92 -15.08 -8.51 11.30
C LYS A 92 -15.09 -8.47 9.77
N GLN A 93 -14.69 -7.33 9.22
CA GLN A 93 -14.40 -7.23 7.79
C GLN A 93 -13.03 -7.85 7.52
N SER A 94 -13.04 -8.97 6.79
CA SER A 94 -11.83 -9.50 6.26
C SER A 94 -11.22 -8.61 5.23
N ARG A 95 -10.62 -8.34 4.51
CA ARG A 95 -9.98 -7.39 3.60
C ARG A 95 -10.99 -6.52 2.86
N VAL A 96 -11.01 -5.23 3.18
CA VAL A 96 -11.76 -4.24 2.38
C VAL A 96 -10.95 -3.90 1.14
N GLU A 97 -11.57 -3.99 -0.01
CA GLU A 97 -11.01 -3.46 -1.25
C GLU A 97 -10.85 -1.94 -1.12
N LYS A 98 -9.67 -1.42 -1.46
CA LYS A 98 -9.39 0.01 -1.30
C LYS A 98 -9.68 0.73 -2.61
N THR A 99 -10.52 1.74 -2.55
CA THR A 99 -10.74 2.66 -3.68
C THR A 99 -9.41 3.32 -4.08
N PRO A 100 -8.95 3.18 -5.33
CA PRO A 100 -7.76 3.88 -5.81
C PRO A 100 -8.08 5.35 -6.11
N GLY A 101 -7.12 6.24 -5.93
CA GLY A 101 -7.28 7.63 -6.38
C GLY A 101 -7.45 7.73 -7.90
N SER A 102 -8.12 8.81 -8.34
CA SER A 102 -8.21 9.21 -9.75
C SER A 102 -7.65 10.61 -9.96
N TRP A 103 -7.52 11.05 -11.21
CA TRP A 103 -7.13 12.43 -11.50
C TRP A 103 -8.12 13.43 -10.90
N GLU A 104 -9.42 13.19 -11.04
CA GLU A 104 -10.49 14.03 -10.48
C GLU A 104 -10.34 14.13 -8.97
N TRP A 105 -10.12 12.98 -8.30
CA TRP A 105 -9.90 12.95 -6.86
C TRP A 105 -8.64 13.74 -6.45
N VAL A 106 -7.53 13.55 -7.15
CA VAL A 106 -6.25 14.24 -6.87
C VAL A 106 -6.41 15.74 -7.05
N LEU A 107 -7.04 16.19 -8.12
CA LEU A 107 -7.27 17.63 -8.39
C LEU A 107 -8.18 18.25 -7.31
N ALA A 108 -9.27 17.58 -6.95
CA ALA A 108 -10.18 18.04 -5.88
C ALA A 108 -9.43 18.10 -4.52
N PHE A 109 -8.67 17.07 -4.16
CA PHE A 109 -7.85 17.08 -2.95
C PHE A 109 -6.86 18.24 -2.94
N ARG A 110 -6.13 18.44 -4.02
CA ARG A 110 -5.13 19.50 -4.17
C ARG A 110 -5.73 20.90 -3.99
N SER A 111 -6.98 21.12 -4.40
CA SER A 111 -7.65 22.43 -4.28
C SER A 111 -7.84 22.89 -2.82
N LYS A 112 -7.90 21.95 -1.87
CA LYS A 112 -8.18 22.22 -0.44
C LYS A 112 -7.05 21.78 0.50
N ALA A 113 -6.03 21.11 -0.02
CA ALA A 113 -4.86 20.71 0.76
C ALA A 113 -3.89 21.89 0.94
N ASN A 114 -3.17 21.89 2.07
CA ASN A 114 -2.05 22.83 2.23
C ASN A 114 -0.95 22.54 1.18
N PRO A 115 -0.07 23.50 0.87
CA PRO A 115 0.91 23.36 -0.22
C PRO A 115 1.75 22.08 -0.15
N TYR A 116 2.14 21.65 1.04
CA TYR A 116 2.97 20.44 1.23
C TYR A 116 2.20 19.14 0.93
N LEU A 117 0.95 19.05 1.39
CA LEU A 117 0.10 17.89 1.09
C LEU A 117 -0.33 17.87 -0.38
N ARG A 118 -0.59 19.06 -0.94
CA ARG A 118 -0.92 19.22 -2.35
C ARG A 118 0.17 18.66 -3.25
N ALA A 119 1.41 19.10 -3.03
CA ALA A 119 2.57 18.62 -3.77
C ALA A 119 2.84 17.14 -3.50
N MET A 120 2.75 16.67 -2.23
CA MET A 120 2.99 15.28 -1.85
C MET A 120 1.96 14.32 -2.48
N ALA A 121 0.68 14.66 -2.48
CA ALA A 121 -0.36 13.83 -3.09
C ALA A 121 -0.14 13.67 -4.60
N TYR A 122 0.17 14.77 -5.27
CA TYR A 122 0.49 14.76 -6.70
C TYR A 122 1.76 13.95 -6.98
N PHE A 123 2.83 14.21 -6.24
CA PHE A 123 4.08 13.44 -6.33
C PHE A 123 3.83 11.93 -6.21
N MET A 124 3.08 11.50 -5.19
CA MET A 124 2.78 10.09 -4.99
C MET A 124 1.93 9.50 -6.12
N PHE A 125 1.03 10.29 -6.69
CA PHE A 125 0.16 9.85 -7.78
C PHE A 125 0.92 9.69 -9.11
N VAL A 126 1.89 10.56 -9.42
CA VAL A 126 2.63 10.50 -10.70
C VAL A 126 3.88 9.63 -10.65
N THR A 127 4.43 9.36 -9.47
CA THR A 127 5.64 8.52 -9.30
C THR A 127 5.35 7.13 -8.74
N GLY A 128 4.13 6.87 -8.28
CA GLY A 128 3.79 5.65 -7.54
C GLY A 128 4.51 5.50 -6.21
N ALA A 129 5.14 6.55 -5.66
CA ALA A 129 5.87 6.51 -4.41
C ALA A 129 4.99 6.08 -3.23
N ARG A 130 5.55 5.31 -2.29
CA ARG A 130 4.88 5.03 -1.02
C ARG A 130 4.93 6.28 -0.14
N ILE A 131 3.92 6.49 0.71
CA ILE A 131 3.90 7.63 1.64
C ILE A 131 5.13 7.68 2.54
N SER A 132 5.67 6.53 2.96
CA SER A 132 6.91 6.49 3.75
C SER A 132 8.12 6.97 2.96
N GLN A 133 8.18 6.72 1.66
CA GLN A 133 9.21 7.24 0.78
C GLN A 133 9.03 8.75 0.60
N ALA A 134 7.84 9.21 0.24
CA ALA A 134 7.57 10.64 0.09
C ALA A 134 7.91 11.45 1.35
N THR A 135 7.52 10.98 2.55
CA THR A 135 7.84 11.68 3.80
C THR A 135 9.32 11.59 4.20
N ALA A 136 10.09 10.66 3.63
CA ALA A 136 11.53 10.56 3.89
C ALA A 136 12.36 11.55 3.07
N LEU A 137 11.89 11.94 1.87
CA LEU A 137 12.65 12.78 0.94
C LEU A 137 13.05 14.13 1.53
N ILE A 138 14.28 14.53 1.22
CA ILE A 138 14.88 15.83 1.55
C ILE A 138 15.06 16.66 0.28
N PRO A 139 15.29 17.97 0.36
CA PRO A 139 15.51 18.81 -0.83
C PRO A 139 16.62 18.29 -1.74
N ASP A 140 17.71 17.78 -1.16
CA ASP A 140 18.89 17.32 -1.89
C ASP A 140 18.62 16.06 -2.73
N ASP A 141 17.49 15.35 -2.49
CA ASP A 141 17.07 14.25 -3.33
C ASP A 141 16.48 14.71 -4.68
N PHE A 142 16.21 16.02 -4.85
CA PHE A 142 15.56 16.57 -6.04
C PHE A 142 16.54 17.33 -6.93
N ASP A 143 16.66 16.89 -8.15
CA ASP A 143 17.34 17.59 -9.27
C ASP A 143 16.26 18.27 -10.13
N LEU A 144 15.79 19.44 -9.67
CA LEU A 144 14.71 20.16 -10.32
C LEU A 144 15.11 20.72 -11.69
N GLN A 145 16.41 20.96 -11.93
CA GLN A 145 16.90 21.42 -13.23
C GLN A 145 16.72 20.35 -14.31
N ASN A 146 16.94 19.08 -13.94
CA ASN A 146 16.76 17.94 -14.82
C ASN A 146 15.39 17.25 -14.62
N ALA A 147 14.47 17.89 -13.91
CA ALA A 147 13.11 17.41 -13.67
C ALA A 147 13.06 15.96 -13.13
N ARG A 148 13.86 15.63 -12.11
CA ARG A 148 13.95 14.28 -11.55
C ARG A 148 14.19 14.27 -10.05
N VAL A 149 13.90 13.12 -9.42
CA VAL A 149 14.12 12.88 -7.99
C VAL A 149 14.88 11.58 -7.78
N TRP A 150 15.85 11.59 -6.89
CA TRP A 150 16.52 10.38 -6.43
C TRP A 150 15.66 9.62 -5.45
N MET A 151 15.23 8.44 -5.83
CA MET A 151 14.45 7.57 -4.97
C MET A 151 15.37 6.51 -4.38
N PRO A 152 15.61 6.55 -3.06
CA PRO A 152 16.51 5.60 -2.40
C PRO A 152 15.98 4.18 -2.48
N GLU A 153 16.89 3.23 -2.25
CA GLU A 153 16.57 1.82 -2.14
C GLU A 153 15.43 1.57 -1.14
N ALA A 154 14.56 0.66 -1.48
CA ALA A 154 13.49 0.21 -0.60
C ALA A 154 13.29 -1.30 -0.79
N LYS A 155 12.59 -1.96 0.14
CA LYS A 155 12.37 -3.39 0.10
C LYS A 155 12.01 -3.90 -1.30
N GLY A 156 12.95 -4.60 -1.94
CA GLY A 156 12.78 -5.20 -3.26
C GLY A 156 12.86 -4.22 -4.45
N THR A 157 13.41 -3.01 -4.25
CA THR A 157 13.63 -2.06 -5.35
C THR A 157 14.95 -1.32 -5.17
N GLU A 158 15.74 -1.25 -6.23
CA GLU A 158 17.00 -0.50 -6.24
C GLU A 158 16.76 1.02 -6.20
N ALA A 159 17.80 1.73 -5.78
CA ALA A 159 17.82 3.18 -5.84
C ALA A 159 17.92 3.65 -7.29
N GLN A 160 17.13 4.66 -7.67
CA GLN A 160 17.13 5.19 -9.03
C GLN A 160 16.59 6.61 -9.12
N TRP A 161 16.93 7.29 -10.20
CA TRP A 161 16.29 8.52 -10.61
C TRP A 161 14.88 8.24 -11.16
N VAL A 162 13.95 9.13 -10.85
CA VAL A 162 12.56 9.10 -11.35
C VAL A 162 12.25 10.48 -11.93
N ASP A 163 11.80 10.51 -13.16
CA ASP A 163 11.42 11.74 -13.85
C ASP A 163 10.13 12.32 -13.26
N LEU A 164 10.06 13.64 -13.24
CA LEU A 164 8.94 14.40 -12.71
C LEU A 164 8.26 15.22 -13.83
N PRO A 165 6.92 15.28 -13.84
CA PRO A 165 6.20 16.19 -14.71
C PRO A 165 6.59 17.65 -14.41
N MET A 166 6.69 18.49 -15.44
CA MET A 166 7.19 19.87 -15.31
C MET A 166 6.31 20.74 -14.41
N ASP A 167 5.01 20.53 -14.41
CA ASP A 167 4.07 21.23 -13.52
C ASP A 167 4.31 20.90 -12.03
N LEU A 168 4.68 19.66 -11.73
CA LEU A 168 5.13 19.29 -10.39
C LEU A 168 6.49 19.91 -10.05
N VAL A 169 7.43 19.97 -10.99
CA VAL A 169 8.74 20.63 -10.80
C VAL A 169 8.55 22.09 -10.43
N ILE A 170 7.69 22.82 -11.14
CA ILE A 170 7.35 24.21 -10.84
C ILE A 170 6.74 24.33 -9.43
N GLU A 171 5.83 23.44 -9.07
CA GLU A 171 5.23 23.43 -7.73
C GLU A 171 6.28 23.18 -6.64
N LEU A 172 7.19 22.22 -6.85
CA LEU A 172 8.26 21.90 -5.90
C LEU A 172 9.29 23.04 -5.77
N ALA A 173 9.63 23.72 -6.85
CA ALA A 173 10.54 24.87 -6.84
C ALA A 173 9.99 26.03 -5.99
N ASN A 174 8.66 26.19 -5.96
CA ASN A 174 7.99 27.21 -5.15
C ASN A 174 7.68 26.72 -3.71
N LEU A 175 7.99 25.47 -3.38
CA LEU A 175 7.76 24.91 -2.05
C LEU A 175 8.98 25.11 -1.17
N HIS A 176 8.81 25.79 -0.04
CA HIS A 176 9.90 26.00 0.90
C HIS A 176 10.02 24.80 1.84
N PRO A 177 11.06 23.94 1.71
CA PRO A 177 11.24 22.78 2.56
C PRO A 177 11.30 23.16 4.02
N ARG A 178 10.65 22.42 4.89
CA ARG A 178 10.58 22.76 6.31
C ARG A 178 10.95 21.60 7.22
N ARG A 179 11.51 21.93 8.38
CA ARG A 179 11.69 20.94 9.45
C ARG A 179 10.32 20.58 10.03
N PRO A 180 9.97 19.30 10.11
CA PRO A 180 8.74 18.87 10.74
C PRO A 180 8.67 19.36 12.19
N ARG A 181 7.47 19.76 12.62
CA ARG A 181 7.25 20.15 14.04
C ARG A 181 7.51 18.96 14.95
N LYS A 182 8.02 19.20 16.16
CA LYS A 182 8.16 18.18 17.19
C LYS A 182 6.80 17.56 17.48
N GLY A 183 6.75 16.23 17.61
CA GLY A 183 5.57 15.54 18.13
C GLY A 183 5.25 15.97 19.59
N PRO A 184 4.04 15.66 20.09
CA PRO A 184 3.58 16.09 21.42
C PRO A 184 4.51 15.66 22.56
N HIS A 185 5.34 14.62 22.36
CA HIS A 185 6.30 14.15 23.37
C HIS A 185 7.73 14.67 23.17
N GLY A 186 7.97 15.63 22.29
CA GLY A 186 9.22 16.39 22.20
C GLY A 186 10.52 15.62 21.86
N LYS A 187 10.47 14.29 21.71
CA LYS A 187 11.65 13.42 21.73
C LYS A 187 12.39 13.27 20.41
N THR A 188 11.82 13.65 19.27
CA THR A 188 12.49 13.45 17.98
C THR A 188 12.67 14.77 17.24
N ARG A 189 13.85 15.36 17.36
CA ARG A 189 14.28 16.48 16.53
C ARG A 189 14.63 15.91 15.14
N VAL A 190 13.79 16.11 14.16
CA VAL A 190 14.17 15.86 12.76
C VAL A 190 15.24 16.87 12.39
N LYS A 191 16.49 16.42 12.24
CA LYS A 191 17.65 17.29 12.01
C LYS A 191 17.59 17.98 10.66
N GLN A 192 17.02 17.33 9.65
CA GLN A 192 16.95 17.82 8.26
C GLN A 192 15.55 18.32 7.90
N ALA A 193 15.50 19.34 7.04
CA ALA A 193 14.27 19.73 6.38
C ALA A 193 13.74 18.59 5.51
N LYS A 194 12.42 18.43 5.46
CA LYS A 194 11.75 17.47 4.58
C LYS A 194 11.06 18.22 3.44
N MET A 195 11.17 17.71 2.24
CA MET A 195 10.59 18.37 1.06
C MET A 195 9.10 18.64 1.26
N PHE A 196 8.35 17.65 1.72
CA PHE A 196 6.93 17.78 2.00
C PHE A 196 6.59 18.15 3.46
N GLY A 197 7.59 18.50 4.28
CA GLY A 197 7.39 19.03 5.64
C GLY A 197 6.81 18.05 6.67
N TYR A 198 6.78 16.76 6.41
CA TYR A 198 6.30 15.71 7.33
C TYR A 198 7.41 14.73 7.68
N ALA A 199 7.53 14.38 8.96
CA ALA A 199 8.54 13.43 9.44
C ALA A 199 8.17 11.96 9.20
N SER A 200 6.89 11.66 9.09
CA SER A 200 6.36 10.30 8.92
C SER A 200 4.96 10.32 8.34
N LYS A 201 4.52 9.15 7.88
CA LYS A 201 3.16 8.94 7.39
C LYS A 201 2.08 9.33 8.41
N ASN A 202 2.31 9.06 9.71
CA ASN A 202 1.35 9.37 10.76
C ASN A 202 1.17 10.88 10.96
N GLY A 203 2.22 11.66 10.74
CA GLY A 203 2.20 13.12 10.89
C GLY A 203 1.32 13.83 9.86
N CYS A 204 1.00 13.21 8.72
CA CYS A 204 0.18 13.83 7.69
C CYS A 204 -1.30 13.42 7.75
N TYR A 205 -1.66 12.29 8.39
CA TYR A 205 -3.02 11.73 8.29
C TYR A 205 -4.13 12.67 8.76
N LYS A 206 -3.94 13.40 9.86
CA LYS A 206 -4.94 14.35 10.35
C LYS A 206 -5.21 15.46 9.33
N SER A 207 -4.15 16.07 8.80
CA SER A 207 -4.26 17.12 7.78
C SER A 207 -4.81 16.58 6.46
N TRP A 208 -4.47 15.34 6.09
CA TRP A 208 -4.99 14.64 4.92
C TRP A 208 -6.52 14.47 5.00
N LYS A 209 -6.99 13.93 6.13
CA LYS A 209 -8.42 13.78 6.39
C LYS A 209 -9.17 15.11 6.33
N THR A 210 -8.60 16.16 6.94
CA THR A 210 -9.17 17.51 6.89
C THR A 210 -9.26 18.03 5.44
N ALA A 211 -8.24 17.80 4.62
CA ALA A 211 -8.26 18.20 3.21
C ALA A 211 -9.33 17.46 2.41
N CYS A 212 -9.51 16.14 2.61
CA CYS A 212 -10.61 15.38 1.98
C CYS A 212 -11.97 15.94 2.39
N LYS A 213 -12.19 16.19 3.69
CA LYS A 213 -13.43 16.77 4.19
C LYS A 213 -13.71 18.14 3.57
N ASN A 214 -12.72 19.02 3.51
CA ASN A 214 -12.86 20.37 2.96
C ASN A 214 -13.09 20.35 1.43
N ALA A 215 -12.61 19.32 0.75
CA ALA A 215 -12.83 19.11 -0.68
C ALA A 215 -14.17 18.42 -1.00
N GLY A 216 -14.88 17.93 0.03
CA GLY A 216 -16.14 17.18 -0.17
C GLY A 216 -15.96 15.85 -0.89
N ILE A 217 -14.77 15.23 -0.80
CA ILE A 217 -14.43 13.98 -1.48
C ILE A 217 -14.31 12.81 -0.51
N GLU A 218 -14.41 11.58 -1.04
CA GLU A 218 -14.17 10.35 -0.28
C GLU A 218 -12.79 10.40 0.40
N GLU A 219 -12.72 9.97 1.66
CA GLU A 219 -11.46 9.83 2.39
C GLU A 219 -10.66 8.62 1.88
N ILE A 220 -9.92 8.79 0.82
CA ILE A 220 -8.99 7.78 0.32
C ILE A 220 -7.65 7.96 1.04
N MET A 221 -7.17 6.89 1.69
CA MET A 221 -5.89 6.93 2.41
C MET A 221 -4.71 7.20 1.46
N PRO A 222 -3.65 7.92 1.90
CA PRO A 222 -2.55 8.35 1.04
C PRO A 222 -1.94 7.25 0.16
N HIS A 223 -1.79 6.04 0.69
CA HIS A 223 -1.25 4.93 -0.10
C HIS A 223 -2.18 4.49 -1.22
N ALA A 224 -3.48 4.49 -0.98
CA ALA A 224 -4.48 4.15 -1.98
C ALA A 224 -4.66 5.31 -2.98
N ALA A 225 -4.70 6.56 -2.51
CA ALA A 225 -4.77 7.73 -3.37
C ALA A 225 -3.57 7.84 -4.33
N GLY A 226 -2.34 7.69 -3.81
CA GLY A 226 -1.11 7.78 -4.59
C GLY A 226 -0.79 6.49 -5.35
N ARG A 227 -0.16 5.51 -4.67
CA ARG A 227 0.41 4.32 -5.33
C ARG A 227 -0.62 3.41 -6.00
N HIS A 228 -1.80 3.17 -5.36
CA HIS A 228 -2.85 2.41 -6.05
C HIS A 228 -3.46 3.24 -7.19
N GLY A 229 -3.65 4.56 -6.97
CA GLY A 229 -4.11 5.49 -8.00
C GLY A 229 -3.21 5.46 -9.23
N PHE A 230 -1.88 5.62 -9.05
CA PHE A 230 -0.89 5.52 -10.12
C PHE A 230 -1.03 4.22 -10.94
N ALA A 231 -1.04 3.08 -10.25
CA ALA A 231 -1.12 1.80 -10.95
C ALA A 231 -2.45 1.62 -11.68
N THR A 232 -3.58 1.97 -11.04
CA THR A 232 -4.90 1.86 -11.67
C THR A 232 -5.06 2.84 -12.82
N GLU A 233 -4.57 4.07 -12.69
CA GLU A 233 -4.59 5.06 -13.79
C GLU A 233 -3.86 4.51 -15.01
N LEU A 234 -2.64 4.02 -14.85
CA LEU A 234 -1.82 3.59 -15.97
C LEU A 234 -2.27 2.23 -16.57
N LEU A 235 -2.56 1.23 -15.71
CA LEU A 235 -2.95 -0.11 -16.18
C LEU A 235 -4.38 -0.18 -16.70
N VAL A 236 -5.32 0.41 -15.95
CA VAL A 236 -6.76 0.20 -16.20
C VAL A 236 -7.36 1.31 -17.07
N ARG A 237 -7.03 2.58 -16.75
CA ARG A 237 -7.62 3.73 -17.44
C ARG A 237 -6.85 4.08 -18.72
N ARG A 238 -5.50 4.08 -18.67
CA ARG A 238 -4.63 4.38 -19.82
C ARG A 238 -4.20 3.15 -20.61
N LYS A 239 -4.46 1.93 -20.10
CA LYS A 239 -4.19 0.64 -20.76
C LYS A 239 -2.71 0.44 -21.14
N LEU A 240 -1.78 1.00 -20.35
CA LEU A 240 -0.36 0.73 -20.53
C LEU A 240 -0.06 -0.73 -20.15
N ASP A 241 0.98 -1.30 -20.75
CA ASP A 241 1.40 -2.65 -20.41
C ASP A 241 1.93 -2.73 -18.96
N ALA A 242 1.72 -3.90 -18.35
CA ALA A 242 2.02 -4.09 -16.95
C ALA A 242 3.52 -4.02 -16.61
N ARG A 243 4.39 -4.38 -17.56
CA ARG A 243 5.86 -4.31 -17.36
C ARG A 243 6.33 -2.86 -17.31
N THR A 244 5.86 -2.02 -18.23
CA THR A 244 6.13 -0.58 -18.23
C THR A 244 5.67 0.07 -16.93
N VAL A 245 4.45 -0.21 -16.49
CA VAL A 245 3.91 0.35 -15.23
C VAL A 245 4.69 -0.16 -14.01
N ALA A 246 5.06 -1.45 -13.98
CA ALA A 246 5.88 -2.01 -12.91
C ALA A 246 7.23 -1.33 -12.81
N LYS A 247 7.91 -1.13 -13.94
CA LYS A 247 9.20 -0.43 -14.01
C LYS A 247 9.06 1.01 -13.52
N ALA A 248 8.11 1.78 -14.06
CA ALA A 248 7.88 3.17 -13.68
C ALA A 248 7.53 3.33 -12.20
N GLY A 249 6.66 2.49 -11.65
CA GLY A 249 6.26 2.53 -10.24
C GLY A 249 7.17 1.73 -9.30
N ARG A 250 8.23 1.16 -9.81
CA ARG A 250 9.25 0.42 -9.03
C ARG A 250 8.62 -0.73 -8.23
N TRP A 251 7.97 -1.66 -8.94
CA TRP A 251 7.53 -2.94 -8.39
C TRP A 251 8.53 -4.04 -8.77
N ALA A 252 9.06 -4.74 -7.77
CA ALA A 252 9.91 -5.90 -8.00
C ALA A 252 9.13 -7.12 -8.49
N ASP A 253 7.86 -7.24 -8.06
CA ASP A 253 6.99 -8.37 -8.41
C ASP A 253 5.82 -7.90 -9.27
N LEU A 254 5.89 -8.23 -10.56
CA LEU A 254 4.86 -7.95 -11.55
C LEU A 254 3.55 -8.67 -11.24
N THR A 255 3.61 -9.92 -10.79
CA THR A 255 2.44 -10.73 -10.46
C THR A 255 1.69 -10.14 -9.27
N LEU A 256 2.42 -9.72 -8.23
CA LEU A 256 1.83 -9.05 -7.07
C LEU A 256 1.18 -7.72 -7.47
N MET A 257 1.84 -6.96 -8.34
CA MET A 257 1.29 -5.70 -8.85
C MET A 257 -0.01 -5.95 -9.61
N GLN A 258 -0.02 -6.87 -10.57
CA GLN A 258 -1.22 -7.21 -11.33
C GLN A 258 -2.35 -7.68 -10.42
N LYS A 259 -2.12 -8.65 -9.52
CA LYS A 259 -3.12 -9.14 -8.56
C LYS A 259 -3.69 -8.04 -7.65
N THR A 260 -2.92 -7.00 -7.38
CA THR A 260 -3.33 -5.93 -6.44
C THR A 260 -4.08 -4.80 -7.15
N TYR A 261 -3.71 -4.47 -8.39
CA TYR A 261 -4.15 -3.24 -9.05
C TYR A 261 -4.98 -3.43 -10.32
N THR A 262 -5.07 -4.65 -10.86
CA THR A 262 -5.93 -4.95 -12.02
C THR A 262 -7.38 -5.26 -11.66
N HIS A 263 -7.79 -4.98 -10.42
CA HIS A 263 -9.22 -5.05 -10.08
C HIS A 263 -9.96 -4.05 -10.96
N ALA A 264 -10.70 -4.60 -11.90
CA ALA A 264 -11.34 -3.81 -12.94
C ALA A 264 -12.41 -2.93 -12.33
N GLU A 265 -12.20 -1.61 -12.39
CA GLU A 265 -13.27 -0.67 -12.18
C GLU A 265 -14.40 -1.04 -13.16
N ASP A 266 -15.55 -1.39 -12.60
CA ASP A 266 -16.79 -1.63 -13.36
C ASP A 266 -16.68 -2.69 -14.47
N THR A 267 -16.06 -3.86 -14.17
CA THR A 267 -15.92 -5.00 -15.11
C THR A 267 -17.24 -5.33 -15.81
N LYS A 268 -18.36 -5.31 -15.07
CA LYS A 268 -19.69 -5.64 -15.61
C LYS A 268 -20.11 -4.68 -16.70
N LYS A 269 -19.98 -3.37 -16.50
CA LYS A 269 -20.32 -2.38 -17.52
C LYS A 269 -19.38 -2.43 -18.72
N LYS A 270 -18.08 -2.60 -18.50
CA LYS A 270 -17.09 -2.71 -19.58
C LYS A 270 -17.34 -3.95 -20.44
N VAL A 271 -17.60 -5.11 -19.82
CA VAL A 271 -17.94 -6.35 -20.55
C VAL A 271 -19.25 -6.18 -21.33
N GLN A 272 -20.28 -5.64 -20.70
CA GLN A 272 -21.55 -5.38 -21.40
C GLN A 272 -21.38 -4.40 -22.56
N SER A 273 -20.62 -3.33 -22.39
CA SER A 273 -20.35 -2.37 -23.47
C SER A 273 -19.59 -3.03 -24.62
N ALA A 274 -18.54 -3.78 -24.34
CA ALA A 274 -17.75 -4.49 -25.36
C ALA A 274 -18.60 -5.51 -26.15
N LEU A 275 -19.44 -6.27 -25.47
CA LEU A 275 -20.34 -7.23 -26.09
C LEU A 275 -21.41 -6.53 -26.95
N ARG A 276 -21.97 -5.42 -26.50
CA ARG A 276 -22.93 -4.61 -27.29
C ARG A 276 -22.29 -4.04 -28.54
N THR A 277 -21.07 -3.53 -28.47
CA THR A 277 -20.34 -3.00 -29.62
C THR A 277 -20.08 -4.09 -30.65
N GLY A 278 -19.68 -5.28 -30.26
CA GLY A 278 -19.50 -6.42 -31.14
C GLY A 278 -20.80 -6.86 -31.82
N PHE A 279 -21.93 -6.86 -31.11
CA PHE A 279 -23.24 -7.18 -31.67
C PHE A 279 -23.68 -6.15 -32.71
N VAL A 280 -23.52 -4.84 -32.46
CA VAL A 280 -23.87 -3.77 -33.40
C VAL A 280 -23.02 -3.88 -34.69
N GLN A 281 -21.71 -4.10 -34.55
CA GLN A 281 -20.82 -4.26 -35.71
C GLN A 281 -21.19 -5.49 -36.57
N ALA A 282 -21.51 -6.63 -35.95
CA ALA A 282 -21.93 -7.82 -36.66
C ALA A 282 -23.27 -7.62 -37.39
N SER A 283 -24.25 -6.99 -36.78
CA SER A 283 -25.56 -6.71 -37.38
C SER A 283 -25.49 -5.75 -38.57
N THR A 284 -24.65 -4.71 -38.48
CA THR A 284 -24.44 -3.75 -39.58
C THR A 284 -23.71 -4.40 -40.76
N SER A 285 -22.74 -5.30 -40.52
CA SER A 285 -22.04 -6.04 -41.58
C SER A 285 -22.98 -6.98 -42.34
N THR A 286 -23.95 -7.59 -41.67
CA THR A 286 -24.93 -8.50 -42.27
C THR A 286 -25.96 -7.76 -43.14
N SER A 287 -26.37 -6.55 -42.74
CA SER A 287 -27.30 -5.71 -43.51
C SER A 287 -26.65 -5.16 -44.79
N ASN A 288 -25.37 -4.83 -44.79
CA ASN A 288 -24.65 -4.38 -45.99
C ASN A 288 -24.38 -5.49 -47.01
N LYS A 289 -24.28 -6.76 -46.58
CA LYS A 289 -24.19 -7.89 -47.52
C LYS A 289 -25.51 -8.17 -48.27
N ARG A 290 -26.66 -7.95 -47.62
CA ARG A 290 -27.97 -8.11 -48.25
C ARG A 290 -28.35 -7.01 -49.25
N ARG A 291 -27.76 -5.81 -49.18
CA ARG A 291 -27.96 -4.71 -50.13
C ARG A 291 -27.07 -4.77 -51.38
N LYS A 292 -26.08 -5.65 -51.45
CA LYS A 292 -25.19 -5.84 -52.62
C LYS A 292 -25.61 -7.02 -53.52
N THR A 293 -26.69 -7.71 -53.21
CA THR A 293 -27.22 -8.89 -53.94
C THR A 293 -28.65 -8.66 -54.48
N GLN A 294 -29.07 -7.38 -54.61
CA GLN A 294 -30.26 -7.00 -55.40
C GLN A 294 -29.75 -6.04 -56.53
#